data_5500d807f13429767045374181a8e446
#
_entry.id   5500d807f13429767045374181a8e446
#
_cell.length_a   1.000
_cell.length_b   1.000
_cell.length_c   1.000
_cell.angle_alpha   90.00
_cell.angle_beta   90.00
_cell.angle_gamma   90.00
#
_symmetry.space_group_name_H-M   'P 1'
#
loop_
_entity.id
_entity.type
_entity.pdbx_description
1 polymer ?
#
loop_
_entity_poly.entity_id
_entity_poly.type
_entity_poly.pdbx_seq_one_letter_code
_entity_poly.pdbx_strand_id
1 'polypeptide(L)'
;MNRIRVAIADDVKETRQNIRMLLELDPGLQVVGEAANGQEAVELARAMAPDVILMDINMPEMDGIRATELISMEFPEISVIIISVQGEQEYLKRAMLAGAQEYLIKPFTADELASTVKRVVELNRKRRERQKAQAEAKNHQPKIVTVFSTKGGVGKTLICTNLAVALARQTGEKVGLVDLDLQFGDVAVMMNVYPKRTIA
;
A
#
# COMPACT_ATOMS: atom_id res chain seq x y z
N MET A 1 11.48 18.06 -4.03
CA MET A 1 11.36 16.60 -3.78
C MET A 1 11.36 16.39 -2.28
N ASN A 2 10.46 15.56 -1.77
CA ASN A 2 10.44 15.26 -0.33
C ASN A 2 11.60 14.30 -0.03
N ARG A 3 12.43 14.60 0.98
CA ARG A 3 13.53 13.73 1.38
C ARG A 3 12.98 12.46 2.03
N ILE A 4 13.65 11.33 1.83
CA ILE A 4 13.32 10.08 2.53
C ILE A 4 13.75 10.21 3.98
N ARG A 5 12.82 9.99 4.89
CA ARG A 5 13.01 10.11 6.33
C ARG A 5 13.50 8.78 6.88
N VAL A 6 14.71 8.75 7.38
CA VAL A 6 15.40 7.55 7.86
C VAL A 6 15.56 7.62 9.38
N ALA A 7 15.18 6.56 10.09
CA ALA A 7 15.53 6.35 11.48
C ALA A 7 16.62 5.28 11.59
N ILE A 8 17.43 5.34 12.65
CA ILE A 8 18.55 4.41 12.90
C ILE A 8 18.35 3.80 14.28
N ALA A 9 18.37 2.48 14.37
CA ALA A 9 18.31 1.74 15.64
C ALA A 9 19.52 0.78 15.72
N ASP A 10 20.42 1.04 16.64
CA ASP A 10 21.64 0.27 16.90
C ASP A 10 22.11 0.63 18.32
N ASP A 11 22.51 -0.32 19.13
CA ASP A 11 22.91 -0.07 20.53
C ASP A 11 24.25 0.65 20.63
N VAL A 12 25.12 0.51 19.61
CA VAL A 12 26.45 1.13 19.57
C VAL A 12 26.36 2.55 18.99
N LYS A 13 26.61 3.56 19.81
CA LYS A 13 26.54 4.97 19.42
C LYS A 13 27.45 5.32 18.25
N GLU A 14 28.65 4.80 18.21
CA GLU A 14 29.61 5.01 17.12
C GLU A 14 29.09 4.47 15.80
N THR A 15 28.41 3.32 15.83
CA THR A 15 27.76 2.75 14.64
C THR A 15 26.66 3.66 14.14
N ARG A 16 25.79 4.18 15.02
CA ARG A 16 24.74 5.14 14.63
C ARG A 16 25.33 6.39 13.98
N GLN A 17 26.40 6.94 14.55
CA GLN A 17 27.09 8.11 14.00
C GLN A 17 27.70 7.84 12.62
N ASN A 18 28.31 6.68 12.42
CA ASN A 18 28.88 6.28 11.14
C ASN A 18 27.77 6.11 10.08
N ILE A 19 26.67 5.44 10.41
CA ILE A 19 25.52 5.28 9.51
C ILE A 19 24.92 6.65 9.16
N ARG A 20 24.78 7.55 10.14
CA ARG A 20 24.32 8.93 9.92
C ARG A 20 25.21 9.65 8.91
N MET A 21 26.53 9.63 9.11
CA MET A 21 27.48 10.27 8.18
C MET A 21 27.36 9.70 6.76
N LEU A 22 27.21 8.38 6.61
CA LEU A 22 27.01 7.75 5.29
C LEU A 22 25.71 8.20 4.62
N LEU A 23 24.61 8.32 5.38
CA LEU A 23 23.32 8.77 4.86
C LEU A 23 23.34 10.26 4.46
N GLU A 24 24.05 11.09 5.22
CA GLU A 24 24.17 12.55 4.97
C GLU A 24 24.95 12.89 3.70
N LEU A 25 25.71 11.93 3.13
CA LEU A 25 26.34 12.10 1.82
C LEU A 25 25.31 12.18 0.66
N ASP A 26 24.10 11.67 0.88
CA ASP A 26 23.02 11.73 -0.11
C ASP A 26 21.97 12.78 0.29
N PRO A 27 21.84 13.88 -0.46
CA PRO A 27 20.92 14.97 -0.14
C PRO A 27 19.43 14.57 -0.21
N GLY A 28 19.10 13.41 -0.79
CA GLY A 28 17.76 12.85 -0.84
C GLY A 28 17.33 12.13 0.44
N LEU A 29 18.27 11.90 1.38
CA LEU A 29 18.02 11.22 2.64
C LEU A 29 18.09 12.21 3.82
N GLN A 30 17.33 11.93 4.87
CA GLN A 30 17.32 12.73 6.10
C GLN A 30 17.16 11.83 7.32
N VAL A 31 18.12 11.82 8.21
CA VAL A 31 17.98 11.13 9.50
C VAL A 31 17.07 11.94 10.41
N VAL A 32 15.98 11.31 10.85
CA VAL A 32 14.93 11.96 11.67
C VAL A 32 14.93 11.49 13.12
N GLY A 33 15.66 10.44 13.45
CA GLY A 33 15.79 9.97 14.82
C GLY A 33 16.76 8.80 14.97
N GLU A 34 17.17 8.56 16.19
CA GLU A 34 18.01 7.44 16.60
C GLU A 34 17.42 6.73 17.81
N ALA A 35 17.63 5.42 17.88
CA ALA A 35 17.23 4.55 18.98
C ALA A 35 18.40 3.66 19.40
N ALA A 36 18.54 3.36 20.68
CA ALA A 36 19.59 2.53 21.23
C ALA A 36 19.13 1.08 21.53
N ASN A 37 17.84 0.80 21.39
CA ASN A 37 17.24 -0.52 21.57
C ASN A 37 15.94 -0.64 20.76
N GLY A 38 15.38 -1.85 20.72
CA GLY A 38 14.17 -2.11 19.96
C GLY A 38 12.93 -1.40 20.50
N GLN A 39 12.84 -1.19 21.82
CA GLN A 39 11.73 -0.48 22.44
C GLN A 39 11.69 0.99 22.00
N GLU A 40 12.83 1.66 22.08
CA GLU A 40 12.98 3.03 21.58
C GLU A 40 12.72 3.13 20.08
N ALA A 41 13.09 2.11 19.29
CA ALA A 41 12.81 2.08 17.85
C ALA A 41 11.30 2.04 17.55
N VAL A 42 10.51 1.28 18.31
CA VAL A 42 9.05 1.24 18.20
C VAL A 42 8.42 2.59 18.60
N GLU A 43 8.88 3.19 19.69
CA GLU A 43 8.42 4.51 20.13
C GLU A 43 8.75 5.60 19.09
N LEU A 44 9.95 5.55 18.53
CA LEU A 44 10.38 6.45 17.46
C LEU A 44 9.57 6.26 16.18
N ALA A 45 9.24 5.02 15.82
CA ALA A 45 8.33 4.73 14.71
C ALA A 45 6.98 5.43 14.89
N ARG A 46 6.42 5.35 16.10
CA ARG A 46 5.14 5.98 16.45
C ARG A 46 5.21 7.51 16.45
N ALA A 47 6.27 8.07 17.03
CA ALA A 47 6.40 9.52 17.21
C ALA A 47 6.77 10.24 15.92
N MET A 48 7.68 9.66 15.14
CA MET A 48 8.28 10.33 13.99
C MET A 48 7.74 9.86 12.64
N ALA A 49 7.09 8.69 12.58
CA ALA A 49 6.61 8.07 11.34
C ALA A 49 7.65 8.18 10.19
N PRO A 50 8.85 7.57 10.32
CA PRO A 50 9.87 7.59 9.27
C PRO A 50 9.41 6.77 8.06
N ASP A 51 10.03 7.01 6.88
CA ASP A 51 9.78 6.18 5.70
C ASP A 51 10.47 4.81 5.82
N VAL A 52 11.62 4.79 6.52
CA VAL A 52 12.44 3.58 6.73
C VAL A 52 13.17 3.62 8.06
N ILE A 53 13.32 2.46 8.67
CA ILE A 53 14.16 2.25 9.86
C ILE A 53 15.28 1.28 9.50
N LEU A 54 16.51 1.70 9.74
CA LEU A 54 17.71 0.85 9.72
C LEU A 54 17.84 0.23 11.11
N MET A 55 17.70 -1.09 11.21
CA MET A 55 17.53 -1.81 12.47
C MET A 55 18.67 -2.81 12.68
N ASP A 56 19.45 -2.64 13.72
CA ASP A 56 20.38 -3.71 14.16
C ASP A 56 19.61 -4.86 14.81
N ILE A 57 20.15 -6.06 14.75
CA ILE A 57 19.52 -7.25 15.37
C ILE A 57 19.80 -7.29 16.87
N ASN A 58 21.08 -7.15 17.24
CA ASN A 58 21.53 -7.42 18.60
C ASN A 58 21.48 -6.16 19.44
N MET A 59 20.34 -5.88 20.03
CA MET A 59 20.15 -4.73 20.93
C MET A 59 19.65 -5.18 22.30
N PRO A 60 19.95 -4.44 23.37
CA PRO A 60 19.46 -4.73 24.72
C PRO A 60 17.95 -4.50 24.82
N GLU A 61 17.32 -5.00 25.87
CA GLU A 61 15.91 -4.87 26.23
C GLU A 61 14.97 -5.54 25.21
N MET A 62 15.00 -5.11 23.95
CA MET A 62 14.25 -5.68 22.85
C MET A 62 15.17 -5.80 21.62
N ASP A 63 15.29 -7.01 21.09
CA ASP A 63 16.07 -7.27 19.87
C ASP A 63 15.39 -6.66 18.62
N GLY A 64 16.18 -6.44 17.56
CA GLY A 64 15.70 -5.81 16.34
C GLY A 64 14.70 -6.66 15.55
N ILE A 65 14.70 -7.99 15.71
CA ILE A 65 13.73 -8.88 15.06
C ILE A 65 12.35 -8.68 15.70
N ARG A 66 12.30 -8.64 17.03
CA ARG A 66 11.05 -8.39 17.76
C ARG A 66 10.51 -6.99 17.50
N ALA A 67 11.40 -5.98 17.49
CA ALA A 67 11.03 -4.62 17.15
C ALA A 67 10.46 -4.54 15.71
N THR A 68 11.09 -5.24 14.76
CA THR A 68 10.63 -5.31 13.36
C THR A 68 9.24 -5.91 13.26
N GLU A 69 8.95 -6.98 13.99
CA GLU A 69 7.62 -7.61 14.02
C GLU A 69 6.56 -6.62 14.49
N LEU A 70 6.79 -5.92 15.61
CA LEU A 70 5.87 -4.92 16.15
C LEU A 70 5.66 -3.75 15.17
N ILE A 71 6.74 -3.21 14.61
CA ILE A 71 6.67 -2.09 13.66
C ILE A 71 5.91 -2.50 12.40
N SER A 72 6.18 -3.70 11.87
CA SER A 72 5.50 -4.19 10.65
C SER A 72 3.99 -4.42 10.86
N MET A 73 3.58 -4.79 12.07
CA MET A 73 2.17 -4.99 12.44
C MET A 73 1.45 -3.66 12.70
N GLU A 74 2.07 -2.74 13.46
CA GLU A 74 1.42 -1.49 13.87
C GLU A 74 1.55 -0.38 12.81
N PHE A 75 2.65 -0.36 12.07
CA PHE A 75 3.00 0.71 11.11
C PHE A 75 3.43 0.12 9.75
N PRO A 76 2.51 -0.51 9.00
CA PRO A 76 2.83 -1.19 7.73
C PRO A 76 3.34 -0.23 6.63
N GLU A 77 3.22 1.08 6.86
CA GLU A 77 3.81 2.10 6.00
C GLU A 77 5.31 2.29 6.19
N ILE A 78 5.87 1.93 7.34
CA ILE A 78 7.28 2.06 7.62
C ILE A 78 8.01 0.84 7.09
N SER A 79 9.04 1.08 6.31
CA SER A 79 9.93 0.01 5.85
C SER A 79 10.99 -0.29 6.91
N VAL A 80 11.32 -1.56 7.14
CA VAL A 80 12.42 -1.94 8.01
C VAL A 80 13.49 -2.63 7.20
N ILE A 81 14.73 -2.13 7.31
CA ILE A 81 15.93 -2.74 6.74
C ILE A 81 16.78 -3.22 7.91
N ILE A 82 16.99 -4.52 8.00
CA ILE A 82 17.89 -5.08 9.02
C ILE A 82 19.34 -4.83 8.60
N ILE A 83 20.15 -4.41 9.57
CA ILE A 83 21.60 -4.23 9.40
C ILE A 83 22.29 -5.12 10.42
N SER A 84 23.18 -6.01 9.98
CA SER A 84 23.87 -6.93 10.90
C SER A 84 25.28 -7.28 10.43
N VAL A 85 26.13 -7.60 11.35
CA VAL A 85 27.46 -8.21 11.07
C VAL A 85 27.35 -9.71 10.76
N GLN A 86 26.23 -10.34 11.09
CA GLN A 86 26.00 -11.78 10.93
C GLN A 86 25.28 -12.06 9.62
N GLY A 87 25.96 -12.73 8.70
CA GLY A 87 25.38 -13.21 7.43
C GLY A 87 24.74 -14.59 7.54
N GLU A 88 24.41 -15.09 8.73
CA GLU A 88 23.83 -16.42 8.91
C GLU A 88 22.41 -16.47 8.34
N GLN A 89 22.13 -17.50 7.53
CA GLN A 89 20.84 -17.67 6.86
C GLN A 89 19.65 -17.71 7.83
N GLU A 90 19.88 -18.16 9.06
CA GLU A 90 18.83 -18.24 10.08
C GLU A 90 18.34 -16.86 10.53
N TYR A 91 19.25 -15.90 10.77
CA TYR A 91 18.88 -14.53 11.12
C TYR A 91 18.19 -13.82 9.97
N LEU A 92 18.69 -14.00 8.74
CA LEU A 92 18.02 -13.48 7.54
C LEU A 92 16.57 -13.98 7.43
N LYS A 93 16.37 -15.29 7.59
CA LYS A 93 15.04 -15.89 7.52
C LYS A 93 14.11 -15.35 8.61
N ARG A 94 14.59 -15.25 9.85
CA ARG A 94 13.81 -14.70 10.96
C ARG A 94 13.45 -13.23 10.73
N ALA A 95 14.39 -12.42 10.27
CA ALA A 95 14.16 -11.01 9.94
C ALA A 95 13.07 -10.83 8.87
N MET A 96 13.14 -11.62 7.78
CA MET A 96 12.14 -11.57 6.72
C MET A 96 10.76 -12.04 7.20
N LEU A 97 10.68 -13.07 8.04
CA LEU A 97 9.43 -13.52 8.64
C LEU A 97 8.82 -12.49 9.60
N ALA A 98 9.66 -11.71 10.28
CA ALA A 98 9.23 -10.59 11.13
C ALA A 98 8.72 -9.38 10.32
N GLY A 99 8.89 -9.38 8.99
CA GLY A 99 8.39 -8.32 8.10
C GLY A 99 9.46 -7.33 7.62
N ALA A 100 10.75 -7.61 7.84
CA ALA A 100 11.81 -6.82 7.23
C ALA A 100 11.69 -6.89 5.69
N GLN A 101 11.92 -5.76 5.03
CA GLN A 101 11.87 -5.66 3.58
C GLN A 101 13.22 -5.94 2.93
N GLU A 102 14.31 -5.78 3.68
CA GLU A 102 15.67 -6.00 3.22
C GLU A 102 16.60 -6.31 4.37
N TYR A 103 17.75 -6.90 4.03
CA TYR A 103 18.81 -7.23 4.96
C TYR A 103 20.14 -6.76 4.40
N LEU A 104 20.92 -5.99 5.16
CA LEU A 104 22.20 -5.43 4.75
C LEU A 104 23.29 -5.91 5.72
N ILE A 105 24.39 -6.45 5.18
CA ILE A 105 25.50 -7.01 5.96
C ILE A 105 26.58 -5.94 6.11
N LYS A 106 27.01 -5.67 7.35
CA LYS A 106 28.16 -4.80 7.67
C LYS A 106 29.48 -5.54 7.30
N PRO A 107 30.49 -4.88 6.70
CA PRO A 107 30.53 -3.46 6.31
C PRO A 107 29.87 -3.21 4.94
N PHE A 108 29.27 -2.03 4.76
CA PHE A 108 28.67 -1.56 3.50
C PHE A 108 29.16 -0.15 3.16
N THR A 109 29.06 0.21 1.91
CA THR A 109 29.41 1.54 1.41
C THR A 109 28.24 2.52 1.50
N ALA A 110 28.50 3.83 1.40
CA ALA A 110 27.45 4.86 1.37
C ALA A 110 26.50 4.65 0.19
N ASP A 111 27.01 4.32 -0.99
CA ASP A 111 26.22 4.09 -2.19
C ASP A 111 25.30 2.87 -2.07
N GLU A 112 25.81 1.79 -1.46
CA GLU A 112 25.04 0.57 -1.21
C GLU A 112 23.90 0.85 -0.22
N LEU A 113 24.20 1.54 0.88
CA LEU A 113 23.20 1.94 1.86
C LEU A 113 22.13 2.84 1.25
N ALA A 114 22.53 3.91 0.56
CA ALA A 114 21.61 4.89 -0.02
C ALA A 114 20.74 4.24 -1.13
N SER A 115 21.33 3.42 -2.00
CA SER A 115 20.59 2.72 -3.05
C SER A 115 19.58 1.72 -2.48
N THR A 116 19.96 0.99 -1.43
CA THR A 116 19.07 0.03 -0.74
C THR A 116 17.89 0.75 -0.08
N VAL A 117 18.14 1.84 0.66
CA VAL A 117 17.10 2.67 1.28
C VAL A 117 16.10 3.18 0.22
N LYS A 118 16.61 3.79 -0.86
CA LYS A 118 15.76 4.32 -1.94
C LYS A 118 14.92 3.23 -2.60
N ARG A 119 15.53 2.08 -2.91
CA ARG A 119 14.85 0.94 -3.53
C ARG A 119 13.73 0.39 -2.65
N VAL A 120 13.98 0.19 -1.37
CA VAL A 120 12.99 -0.36 -0.42
C VAL A 120 11.82 0.58 -0.24
N VAL A 121 12.07 1.87 -0.02
CA VAL A 121 11.01 2.88 0.14
C VAL A 121 10.16 3.00 -1.13
N GLU A 122 10.78 3.01 -2.31
CA GLU A 122 10.07 3.07 -3.59
C GLU A 122 9.18 1.84 -3.82
N LEU A 123 9.68 0.64 -3.51
CA LEU A 123 8.90 -0.60 -3.63
C LEU A 123 7.71 -0.62 -2.67
N ASN A 124 7.91 -0.20 -1.41
CA ASN A 124 6.83 -0.13 -0.43
C ASN A 124 5.77 0.88 -0.87
N ARG A 125 6.17 2.07 -1.35
CA ARG A 125 5.27 3.09 -1.87
C ARG A 125 4.41 2.55 -3.03
N LYS A 126 5.02 1.91 -4.02
CA LYS A 126 4.30 1.29 -5.15
C LYS A 126 3.32 0.20 -4.70
N ARG A 127 3.72 -0.61 -3.72
CA ARG A 127 2.84 -1.64 -3.15
C ARG A 127 1.60 -1.01 -2.50
N ARG A 128 1.77 0.05 -1.72
CA ARG A 128 0.68 0.78 -1.07
C ARG A 128 -0.26 1.47 -2.08
N GLU A 129 0.28 2.10 -3.10
CA GLU A 129 -0.51 2.71 -4.18
C GLU A 129 -1.39 1.67 -4.88
N ARG A 130 -0.83 0.48 -5.18
CA ARG A 130 -1.60 -0.64 -5.75
C ARG A 130 -2.69 -1.15 -4.81
N GLN A 131 -2.40 -1.27 -3.53
CA GLN A 131 -3.39 -1.71 -2.53
C GLN A 131 -4.53 -0.70 -2.38
N LYS A 132 -4.23 0.59 -2.36
CA LYS A 132 -5.24 1.65 -2.35
C LYS A 132 -6.11 1.62 -3.59
N ALA A 133 -5.50 1.55 -4.77
CA ALA A 133 -6.24 1.45 -6.04
C ALA A 133 -7.15 0.19 -6.09
N GLN A 134 -6.69 -0.95 -5.55
CA GLN A 134 -7.50 -2.16 -5.46
C GLN A 134 -8.63 -2.05 -4.43
N ALA A 135 -8.40 -1.39 -3.30
CA ALA A 135 -9.43 -1.14 -2.29
C ALA A 135 -10.51 -0.19 -2.83
N GLU A 136 -10.11 0.87 -3.53
CA GLU A 136 -11.03 1.78 -4.22
C GLU A 136 -11.82 1.07 -5.31
N ALA A 137 -11.18 0.22 -6.12
CA ALA A 137 -11.85 -0.60 -7.13
C ALA A 137 -12.84 -1.61 -6.53
N LYS A 138 -12.54 -2.18 -5.34
CA LYS A 138 -13.47 -3.07 -4.61
C LYS A 138 -14.67 -2.32 -4.05
N ASN A 139 -14.49 -1.09 -3.59
CA ASN A 139 -15.60 -0.25 -3.15
C ASN A 139 -16.50 0.21 -4.31
N HIS A 140 -15.98 0.19 -5.54
CA HIS A 140 -16.71 0.49 -6.77
C HIS A 140 -17.15 -0.79 -7.52
N GLN A 141 -17.43 -1.90 -6.82
CA GLN A 141 -18.04 -3.04 -7.48
C GLN A 141 -19.40 -2.63 -8.04
N PRO A 142 -19.63 -2.72 -9.37
CA PRO A 142 -20.89 -2.36 -9.96
C PRO A 142 -21.98 -3.27 -9.37
N LYS A 143 -23.01 -2.66 -8.80
CA LYS A 143 -24.19 -3.40 -8.36
C LYS A 143 -25.00 -3.75 -9.61
N ILE A 144 -25.22 -5.03 -9.85
CA ILE A 144 -26.04 -5.52 -10.94
C ILE A 144 -27.45 -5.72 -10.40
N VAL A 145 -28.42 -5.03 -11.02
CA VAL A 145 -29.84 -5.18 -10.74
C VAL A 145 -30.49 -5.78 -12.00
N THR A 146 -31.12 -6.94 -11.88
CA THR A 146 -31.83 -7.60 -12.99
C THR A 146 -33.32 -7.48 -12.79
N VAL A 147 -34.00 -6.95 -13.79
CA VAL A 147 -35.47 -6.90 -13.84
C VAL A 147 -35.96 -7.98 -14.79
N PHE A 148 -36.63 -9.00 -14.25
CA PHE A 148 -37.06 -10.18 -14.97
C PHE A 148 -38.54 -10.49 -14.73
N SER A 149 -39.22 -11.01 -15.76
CA SER A 149 -40.56 -11.60 -15.65
C SER A 149 -40.80 -12.57 -16.79
N THR A 150 -41.49 -13.65 -16.52
CA THR A 150 -41.94 -14.67 -17.52
C THR A 150 -43.16 -14.22 -18.32
N LYS A 151 -43.89 -13.20 -17.87
CA LYS A 151 -45.09 -12.68 -18.55
C LYS A 151 -44.75 -11.41 -19.36
N GLY A 152 -45.18 -11.37 -20.60
CA GLY A 152 -45.10 -10.17 -21.46
C GLY A 152 -46.03 -9.04 -20.99
N GLY A 153 -45.69 -7.79 -21.27
CA GLY A 153 -46.58 -6.62 -21.03
C GLY A 153 -46.71 -6.19 -19.56
N VAL A 154 -45.94 -6.73 -18.61
CA VAL A 154 -46.03 -6.39 -17.17
C VAL A 154 -45.27 -5.12 -16.78
N GLY A 155 -44.69 -4.38 -17.73
CA GLY A 155 -43.99 -3.13 -17.45
C GLY A 155 -42.51 -3.26 -17.09
N LYS A 156 -41.82 -4.38 -17.40
CA LYS A 156 -40.38 -4.58 -17.13
C LYS A 156 -39.52 -3.41 -17.61
N THR A 157 -39.66 -3.04 -18.87
CA THR A 157 -38.88 -1.96 -19.50
C THR A 157 -39.15 -0.62 -18.80
N LEU A 158 -40.42 -0.33 -18.47
CA LEU A 158 -40.83 0.87 -17.77
C LEU A 158 -40.16 0.96 -16.36
N ILE A 159 -40.20 -0.14 -15.60
CA ILE A 159 -39.60 -0.20 -14.28
C ILE A 159 -38.08 -0.03 -14.39
N CYS A 160 -37.43 -0.74 -15.30
CA CYS A 160 -35.99 -0.74 -15.47
C CYS A 160 -35.45 0.64 -15.87
N THR A 161 -36.08 1.31 -16.83
CA THR A 161 -35.68 2.66 -17.28
C THR A 161 -35.88 3.70 -16.19
N ASN A 162 -37.01 3.69 -15.49
CA ASN A 162 -37.26 4.62 -14.39
C ASN A 162 -36.34 4.38 -13.22
N LEU A 163 -36.05 3.11 -12.85
CA LEU A 163 -35.11 2.77 -11.80
C LEU A 163 -33.70 3.25 -12.15
N ALA A 164 -33.24 3.06 -13.39
CA ALA A 164 -31.92 3.52 -13.83
C ALA A 164 -31.80 5.06 -13.71
N VAL A 165 -32.81 5.80 -14.13
CA VAL A 165 -32.83 7.27 -14.01
C VAL A 165 -32.88 7.70 -12.56
N ALA A 166 -33.69 7.07 -11.71
CA ALA A 166 -33.78 7.38 -10.28
C ALA A 166 -32.46 7.13 -9.58
N LEU A 167 -31.81 6.00 -9.82
CA LEU A 167 -30.49 5.68 -9.25
C LEU A 167 -29.45 6.72 -9.68
N ALA A 168 -29.35 7.03 -10.97
CA ALA A 168 -28.39 8.02 -11.45
C ALA A 168 -28.59 9.40 -10.81
N ARG A 169 -29.85 9.82 -10.61
CA ARG A 169 -30.17 11.12 -9.99
C ARG A 169 -29.91 11.13 -8.48
N GLN A 170 -30.22 10.05 -7.78
CA GLN A 170 -30.10 10.02 -6.32
C GLN A 170 -28.66 9.77 -5.86
N THR A 171 -27.90 8.95 -6.59
CA THR A 171 -26.53 8.60 -6.17
C THR A 171 -25.46 9.48 -6.80
N GLY A 172 -25.77 10.13 -7.94
CA GLY A 172 -24.79 10.86 -8.75
C GLY A 172 -23.80 9.94 -9.48
N GLU A 173 -23.96 8.62 -9.38
CA GLU A 173 -23.10 7.62 -10.00
C GLU A 173 -23.51 7.31 -11.44
N LYS A 174 -22.57 6.73 -12.20
CA LYS A 174 -22.85 6.28 -13.57
C LYS A 174 -23.66 4.99 -13.53
N VAL A 175 -24.81 4.98 -14.17
CA VAL A 175 -25.68 3.80 -14.31
C VAL A 175 -25.67 3.33 -15.76
N GLY A 176 -25.29 2.06 -15.96
CA GLY A 176 -25.40 1.38 -17.25
C GLY A 176 -26.73 0.61 -17.33
N LEU A 177 -27.45 0.76 -18.41
CA LEU A 177 -28.69 0.02 -18.69
C LEU A 177 -28.48 -0.87 -19.92
N VAL A 178 -28.72 -2.17 -19.76
CA VAL A 178 -28.55 -3.17 -20.80
C VAL A 178 -29.91 -3.82 -21.12
N ASP A 179 -30.34 -3.75 -22.36
CA ASP A 179 -31.50 -4.48 -22.82
C ASP A 179 -31.09 -5.87 -23.35
N LEU A 180 -31.59 -6.91 -22.72
CA LEU A 180 -31.31 -8.30 -23.10
C LEU A 180 -32.37 -8.90 -24.00
N ASP A 181 -33.39 -8.11 -24.41
CA ASP A 181 -34.29 -8.50 -25.49
C ASP A 181 -33.63 -8.14 -26.84
N LEU A 182 -32.93 -9.09 -27.41
CA LEU A 182 -32.10 -8.90 -28.61
C LEU A 182 -32.95 -8.74 -29.89
N GLN A 183 -34.25 -9.05 -29.86
CA GLN A 183 -35.12 -8.98 -31.02
C GLN A 183 -36.05 -7.78 -31.00
N PHE A 184 -36.59 -7.42 -29.84
CA PHE A 184 -37.63 -6.39 -29.70
C PHE A 184 -37.37 -5.45 -28.50
N GLY A 185 -36.09 -5.09 -28.29
CA GLY A 185 -35.70 -4.23 -27.19
C GLY A 185 -36.27 -2.80 -27.31
N ASP A 186 -37.03 -2.37 -26.31
CA ASP A 186 -37.73 -1.07 -26.28
C ASP A 186 -37.04 0.01 -25.43
N VAL A 187 -35.93 -0.33 -24.78
CA VAL A 187 -35.22 0.58 -23.85
C VAL A 187 -34.78 1.86 -24.55
N ALA A 188 -34.19 1.77 -25.74
CA ALA A 188 -33.74 2.92 -26.50
C ALA A 188 -34.90 3.87 -26.85
N VAL A 189 -36.06 3.31 -27.26
CA VAL A 189 -37.27 4.07 -27.58
C VAL A 189 -37.81 4.77 -26.34
N MET A 190 -37.94 4.06 -25.22
CA MET A 190 -38.41 4.64 -23.94
C MET A 190 -37.50 5.74 -23.39
N MET A 191 -36.20 5.64 -23.63
CA MET A 191 -35.20 6.63 -23.20
C MET A 191 -35.04 7.78 -24.21
N ASN A 192 -35.76 7.74 -25.34
CA ASN A 192 -35.63 8.68 -26.45
C ASN A 192 -34.18 8.82 -26.96
N VAL A 193 -33.49 7.67 -27.09
CA VAL A 193 -32.10 7.58 -27.53
C VAL A 193 -32.04 6.84 -28.86
N TYR A 194 -31.30 7.37 -29.83
CA TYR A 194 -31.02 6.69 -31.08
C TYR A 194 -29.72 5.86 -30.92
N PRO A 195 -29.79 4.51 -30.92
CA PRO A 195 -28.62 3.67 -30.77
C PRO A 195 -27.71 3.81 -32.00
N LYS A 196 -26.42 4.10 -31.76
CA LYS A 196 -25.41 4.16 -32.83
C LYS A 196 -24.78 2.78 -33.12
N ARG A 197 -24.87 1.87 -32.20
CA ARG A 197 -24.36 0.49 -32.26
C ARG A 197 -25.23 -0.39 -31.38
N THR A 198 -25.42 -1.64 -31.76
CA THR A 198 -26.12 -2.68 -30.99
C THR A 198 -25.15 -3.78 -30.62
N ILE A 199 -25.54 -4.64 -29.67
CA ILE A 199 -24.78 -5.81 -29.24
C ILE A 199 -24.98 -7.00 -30.19
N ALA A 200 -26.04 -6.94 -31.01
CA ALA A 200 -26.40 -7.95 -32.02
C ALA A 200 -25.75 -7.65 -33.35
#